data_0dc3d01939a319e2d633ad14b745b291
#
_entry.id   0dc3d01939a319e2d633ad14b745b291
#
_cell.length_a   1.000
_cell.length_b   1.000
_cell.length_c   1.000
_cell.angle_alpha   90.00
_cell.angle_beta   90.00
_cell.angle_gamma   90.00
#
_symmetry.space_group_name_H-M   'P 1'
#
loop_
_entity.id
_entity.type
_entity.pdbx_description
1 polymer ?
#
loop_
_entity_poly.entity_id
_entity_poly.type
_entity_poly.pdbx_seq_one_letter_code
_entity_poly.pdbx_strand_id
1 'polypeptide(L)'
;MLHGYTQSGPLFHAKTKALEKSLQKAFPQVKLHYPTAPNRIRKADIPNFGNSNPSNDESKSNGVEDEPDAWGWWRRRDDSSVYLGMDDSFMFIAEVLKSEGPFDGIIGFSQGGAAAGMVASLLEPRRREAFDTAEANGGRKYPESFLDDQGSWGGLIHPPLKFAVSYSGYGAGTHPLYKAFYEPKIQTPVLNFLGSLDIIVEEKRSLFLVDACTDGRKEGRLIYHPGGHFVPSSQGQYVGALIGFIKDIIDGGSSSKEDSVENMNVPF
;
A
#
# COMPACT_ATOMS: atom_id res chain seq x y z
N MET A 1 7.09 3.46 1.89
CA MET A 1 6.29 4.23 0.90
C MET A 1 6.37 3.55 -0.46
N LEU A 2 5.30 2.92 -0.96
CA LEU A 2 5.27 2.18 -2.22
C LEU A 2 4.61 3.02 -3.32
N HIS A 3 5.33 3.24 -4.41
CA HIS A 3 4.89 4.08 -5.54
C HIS A 3 3.83 3.41 -6.42
N GLY A 4 3.15 4.20 -7.27
CA GLY A 4 2.22 3.72 -8.27
C GLY A 4 2.91 3.13 -9.51
N TYR A 5 2.11 2.49 -10.38
CA TYR A 5 2.58 1.98 -11.66
C TYR A 5 3.19 3.10 -12.51
N THR A 6 4.25 2.82 -13.26
CA THR A 6 5.04 3.77 -14.05
C THR A 6 5.81 4.84 -13.26
N GLN A 7 5.96 4.67 -11.96
CA GLN A 7 6.76 5.56 -11.12
C GLN A 7 8.02 4.84 -10.63
N SER A 8 8.92 5.61 -10.00
CA SER A 8 10.06 5.11 -9.22
C SER A 8 10.00 5.65 -7.79
N GLY A 9 10.80 5.09 -6.89
CA GLY A 9 10.93 5.58 -5.52
C GLY A 9 11.29 7.06 -5.45
N PRO A 10 12.35 7.53 -6.14
CA PRO A 10 12.73 8.94 -6.19
C PRO A 10 11.62 9.85 -6.75
N LEU A 11 10.92 9.43 -7.81
CA LEU A 11 9.81 10.20 -8.37
C LEU A 11 8.64 10.29 -7.39
N PHE A 12 8.30 9.20 -6.72
CA PHE A 12 7.24 9.18 -5.73
C PHE A 12 7.59 10.02 -4.49
N HIS A 13 8.85 9.95 -4.03
CA HIS A 13 9.36 10.83 -2.97
C HIS A 13 9.19 12.31 -3.34
N ALA A 14 9.62 12.71 -4.54
CA ALA A 14 9.47 14.09 -5.00
C ALA A 14 8.00 14.56 -4.97
N LYS A 15 7.04 13.70 -5.41
CA LYS A 15 5.60 13.99 -5.41
C LYS A 15 4.98 14.04 -4.00
N THR A 16 5.55 13.34 -3.03
CA THR A 16 5.03 13.24 -1.65
C THR A 16 5.86 14.01 -0.62
N LYS A 17 6.80 14.85 -1.05
CA LYS A 17 7.69 15.63 -0.17
C LYS A 17 6.94 16.54 0.82
N ALA A 18 5.77 17.06 0.43
CA ALA A 18 4.93 17.85 1.34
C ALA A 18 4.34 16.99 2.46
N LEU A 19 3.91 15.76 2.13
CA LEU A 19 3.43 14.79 3.10
C LEU A 19 4.54 14.38 4.07
N GLU A 20 5.74 14.07 3.55
CA GLU A 20 6.90 13.73 4.38
C GLU A 20 7.20 14.82 5.41
N LYS A 21 7.27 16.10 4.99
CA LYS A 21 7.49 17.21 5.91
C LYS A 21 6.43 17.29 7.02
N SER A 22 5.17 17.03 6.67
CA SER A 22 4.07 17.05 7.63
C SER A 22 4.16 15.88 8.62
N LEU A 23 4.54 14.68 8.14
CA LEU A 23 4.78 13.52 8.99
C LEU A 23 5.97 13.75 9.91
N GLN A 24 7.08 14.29 9.42
CA GLN A 24 8.26 14.62 10.24
C GLN A 24 7.94 15.66 11.32
N LYS A 25 7.07 16.63 11.03
CA LYS A 25 6.60 17.58 12.04
C LYS A 25 5.74 16.93 13.11
N ALA A 26 4.87 15.98 12.74
CA ALA A 26 3.99 15.27 13.68
C ALA A 26 4.70 14.17 14.46
N PHE A 27 5.68 13.53 13.84
CA PHE A 27 6.47 12.41 14.35
C PHE A 27 7.97 12.68 14.10
N PRO A 28 8.67 13.39 14.99
CA PRO A 28 10.05 13.83 14.75
C PRO A 28 11.07 12.72 14.46
N GLN A 29 10.77 11.49 14.90
CA GLN A 29 11.64 10.31 14.68
C GLN A 29 11.26 9.50 13.44
N VAL A 30 10.22 9.91 12.68
CA VAL A 30 9.77 9.14 11.52
C VAL A 30 10.84 9.12 10.44
N LYS A 31 11.07 7.93 9.90
CA LYS A 31 11.90 7.72 8.71
C LYS A 31 11.02 7.10 7.62
N LEU A 32 11.04 7.67 6.44
CA LEU A 32 10.32 7.18 5.29
C LEU A 32 11.31 6.57 4.29
N HIS A 33 11.05 5.34 3.90
CA HIS A 33 11.82 4.62 2.89
C HIS A 33 11.01 4.53 1.60
N TYR A 34 11.62 4.80 0.44
CA TYR A 34 10.97 4.87 -0.87
C TYR A 34 11.63 3.91 -1.87
N PRO A 35 11.39 2.60 -1.76
CA PRO A 35 11.99 1.65 -2.69
C PRO A 35 11.41 1.81 -4.09
N THR A 36 12.23 1.57 -5.11
CA THR A 36 11.77 1.42 -6.49
C THR A 36 11.41 -0.03 -6.75
N ALA A 37 10.22 -0.28 -7.28
CA ALA A 37 9.76 -1.62 -7.65
C ALA A 37 10.74 -2.31 -8.62
N PRO A 38 10.88 -3.64 -8.61
CA PRO A 38 11.89 -4.34 -9.38
C PRO A 38 11.55 -4.48 -10.87
N ASN A 39 10.26 -4.38 -11.25
CA ASN A 39 9.85 -4.62 -12.63
C ASN A 39 9.89 -3.34 -13.45
N ARG A 40 10.88 -3.21 -14.33
CA ARG A 40 10.97 -2.10 -15.28
C ARG A 40 9.84 -2.18 -16.31
N ILE A 41 9.19 -1.05 -16.57
CA ILE A 41 8.10 -0.95 -17.55
C ILE A 41 8.68 -0.43 -18.87
N ARG A 42 8.51 -1.20 -19.93
CA ARG A 42 8.96 -0.79 -21.26
C ARG A 42 8.08 0.37 -21.77
N LYS A 43 8.64 1.22 -22.59
CA LYS A 43 7.96 2.35 -23.24
C LYS A 43 6.63 1.94 -23.90
N ALA A 44 6.63 0.79 -24.58
CA ALA A 44 5.44 0.24 -25.23
C ALA A 44 4.31 -0.20 -24.28
N ASP A 45 4.65 -0.50 -23.01
CA ASP A 45 3.71 -0.97 -22.00
C ASP A 45 3.17 0.18 -21.11
N ILE A 46 3.59 1.44 -21.38
CA ILE A 46 3.11 2.63 -20.65
C ILE A 46 1.82 3.12 -21.29
N PRO A 47 0.69 3.14 -20.56
CA PRO A 47 -0.58 3.66 -21.09
C PRO A 47 -0.41 5.10 -21.63
N ASN A 48 -0.89 5.36 -22.85
CA ASN A 48 -0.88 6.67 -23.52
C ASN A 48 0.50 7.26 -23.87
N PHE A 49 1.59 6.48 -23.80
CA PHE A 49 2.92 6.99 -24.18
C PHE A 49 3.03 7.31 -25.69
N GLY A 50 2.19 6.67 -26.53
CA GLY A 50 2.17 6.88 -27.99
C GLY A 50 1.24 7.99 -28.47
N ASN A 51 0.39 8.59 -27.63
CA ASN A 51 -0.64 9.58 -28.00
C ASN A 51 -0.28 11.04 -27.67
N SER A 52 0.92 11.32 -27.17
CA SER A 52 1.43 12.68 -27.15
C SER A 52 1.77 13.07 -28.59
N ASN A 53 1.00 14.00 -29.19
CA ASN A 53 1.37 14.66 -30.44
C ASN A 53 2.85 15.07 -30.32
N PRO A 54 3.69 14.75 -31.32
CA PRO A 54 5.03 15.29 -31.35
C PRO A 54 4.88 16.81 -31.52
N SER A 55 5.02 17.55 -30.40
CA SER A 55 5.35 18.97 -30.50
C SER A 55 6.67 19.03 -31.28
N ASN A 56 6.65 19.77 -32.40
CA ASN A 56 7.79 20.05 -33.27
C ASN A 56 8.92 20.71 -32.45
N ASP A 57 9.69 19.93 -31.77
CA ASP A 57 11.00 20.30 -31.28
C ASP A 57 11.97 19.20 -31.63
N GLU A 58 12.37 19.24 -32.93
CA GLU A 58 13.46 18.45 -33.49
C GLU A 58 14.81 18.99 -32.97
N SER A 59 15.04 18.85 -31.65
CA SER A 59 16.39 18.91 -31.15
C SER A 59 16.96 17.49 -31.13
N LYS A 60 17.78 17.25 -32.13
CA LYS A 60 18.60 16.04 -32.37
C LYS A 60 19.25 15.57 -31.07
N SER A 61 18.73 14.51 -30.46
CA SER A 61 19.47 13.71 -29.49
C SER A 61 20.02 12.48 -30.20
N ASN A 62 21.35 12.35 -30.15
CA ASN A 62 22.06 11.22 -30.71
C ASN A 62 21.63 9.91 -30.01
N GLY A 63 20.93 9.09 -30.68
CA GLY A 63 21.04 7.61 -30.79
C GLY A 63 21.07 6.70 -29.58
N VAL A 64 20.71 7.15 -28.36
CA VAL A 64 20.34 6.27 -27.25
C VAL A 64 18.93 6.69 -26.84
N GLU A 65 17.93 5.90 -27.18
CA GLU A 65 16.58 6.10 -26.67
C GLU A 65 16.66 5.95 -25.14
N ASP A 66 16.57 7.05 -24.41
CA ASP A 66 16.44 7.03 -22.95
C ASP A 66 15.18 6.27 -22.60
N GLU A 67 15.37 5.07 -22.08
CA GLU A 67 14.24 4.31 -21.56
C GLU A 67 13.66 5.03 -20.34
N PRO A 68 12.32 5.13 -20.26
CA PRO A 68 11.66 5.86 -19.18
C PRO A 68 12.02 5.28 -17.80
N ASP A 69 12.15 6.16 -16.79
CA ASP A 69 12.27 5.77 -15.37
C ASP A 69 10.88 5.33 -14.84
N ALA A 70 10.39 4.22 -15.41
CA ALA A 70 9.06 3.68 -15.17
C ALA A 70 9.14 2.25 -14.64
N TRP A 71 8.54 2.02 -13.47
CA TRP A 71 8.59 0.78 -12.74
C TRP A 71 7.21 0.37 -12.24
N GLY A 72 7.05 -0.91 -11.91
CA GLY A 72 5.82 -1.45 -11.36
C GLY A 72 6.05 -2.65 -10.45
N TRP A 73 5.14 -2.86 -9.51
CA TRP A 73 5.16 -4.01 -8.63
C TRP A 73 4.73 -5.28 -9.35
N TRP A 74 3.92 -5.16 -10.41
CA TRP A 74 3.54 -6.21 -11.34
C TRP A 74 2.97 -5.62 -12.62
N ARG A 75 2.84 -6.46 -13.64
CA ARG A 75 2.08 -6.15 -14.85
C ARG A 75 0.88 -7.06 -14.95
N ARG A 76 -0.24 -6.55 -15.39
CA ARG A 76 -1.37 -7.40 -15.75
C ARG A 76 -1.12 -8.00 -17.11
N ARG A 77 -1.37 -9.29 -17.25
CA ARG A 77 -1.37 -9.96 -18.55
C ARG A 77 -2.69 -9.68 -19.25
N ASP A 78 -2.66 -9.29 -20.51
CA ASP A 78 -3.85 -8.84 -21.24
C ASP A 78 -4.91 -9.95 -21.39
N ASP A 79 -4.47 -11.19 -21.50
CA ASP A 79 -5.29 -12.37 -21.70
C ASP A 79 -5.74 -13.08 -20.41
N SER A 80 -5.31 -12.59 -19.26
CA SER A 80 -5.58 -13.26 -17.98
C SER A 80 -5.63 -12.28 -16.80
N SER A 81 -6.17 -12.76 -15.67
CA SER A 81 -6.13 -12.03 -14.40
C SER A 81 -4.81 -12.19 -13.64
N VAL A 82 -3.78 -12.80 -14.28
CA VAL A 82 -2.49 -13.08 -13.64
C VAL A 82 -1.61 -11.83 -13.62
N TYR A 83 -1.01 -11.56 -12.48
CA TYR A 83 -0.04 -10.49 -12.29
C TYR A 83 1.38 -11.02 -12.47
N LEU A 84 2.04 -10.59 -13.55
CA LEU A 84 3.42 -10.94 -13.87
C LEU A 84 4.41 -10.09 -13.07
N GLY A 85 5.46 -10.71 -12.51
CA GLY A 85 6.49 -10.02 -11.72
C GLY A 85 6.06 -9.74 -10.28
N MET A 86 4.91 -10.28 -9.85
CA MET A 86 4.45 -10.11 -8.45
C MET A 86 5.37 -10.85 -7.47
N ASP A 87 5.88 -12.03 -7.84
CA ASP A 87 6.80 -12.80 -6.99
C ASP A 87 8.13 -12.06 -6.81
N ASP A 88 8.67 -11.47 -7.87
CA ASP A 88 9.88 -10.65 -7.82
C ASP A 88 9.67 -9.45 -6.89
N SER A 89 8.48 -8.85 -6.92
CA SER A 89 8.14 -7.74 -6.04
C SER A 89 8.02 -8.16 -4.58
N PHE A 90 7.42 -9.30 -4.28
CA PHE A 90 7.37 -9.79 -2.91
C PHE A 90 8.76 -10.16 -2.40
N MET A 91 9.58 -10.80 -3.22
CA MET A 91 10.97 -11.09 -2.86
C MET A 91 11.76 -9.81 -2.58
N PHE A 92 11.63 -8.80 -3.43
CA PHE A 92 12.28 -7.50 -3.23
C PHE A 92 11.75 -6.78 -1.96
N ILE A 93 10.44 -6.75 -1.73
CA ILE A 93 9.87 -6.15 -0.52
C ILE A 93 10.33 -6.90 0.73
N ALA A 94 10.41 -8.21 0.69
CA ALA A 94 10.93 -9.02 1.79
C ALA A 94 12.39 -8.66 2.12
N GLU A 95 13.22 -8.44 1.11
CA GLU A 95 14.60 -7.99 1.29
C GLU A 95 14.66 -6.61 1.96
N VAL A 96 13.83 -5.66 1.50
CA VAL A 96 13.73 -4.34 2.13
C VAL A 96 13.27 -4.44 3.59
N LEU A 97 12.29 -5.30 3.89
CA LEU A 97 11.80 -5.52 5.26
C LEU A 97 12.90 -6.08 6.17
N LYS A 98 13.76 -6.97 5.65
CA LYS A 98 14.89 -7.55 6.39
C LYS A 98 16.02 -6.55 6.61
N SER A 99 16.41 -5.83 5.56
CA SER A 99 17.61 -4.98 5.58
C SER A 99 17.40 -3.62 6.23
N GLU A 100 16.21 -3.04 6.07
CA GLU A 100 15.89 -1.67 6.50
C GLU A 100 14.89 -1.61 7.66
N GLY A 101 14.27 -2.76 8.01
CA GLY A 101 13.27 -2.87 9.07
C GLY A 101 13.87 -2.90 10.50
N PRO A 102 13.02 -3.06 11.52
CA PRO A 102 11.58 -3.23 11.40
C PRO A 102 10.84 -1.93 11.09
N PHE A 103 9.77 -2.02 10.28
CA PHE A 103 8.89 -0.90 9.96
C PHE A 103 7.62 -0.94 10.81
N ASP A 104 7.14 0.22 11.26
CA ASP A 104 5.86 0.32 11.96
C ASP A 104 4.66 0.19 11.02
N GLY A 105 4.79 0.68 9.78
CA GLY A 105 3.69 0.68 8.83
C GLY A 105 4.12 0.80 7.38
N ILE A 106 3.16 0.66 6.50
CA ILE A 106 3.34 0.73 5.05
C ILE A 106 2.33 1.69 4.45
N ILE A 107 2.78 2.55 3.54
CA ILE A 107 1.93 3.51 2.83
C ILE A 107 2.15 3.31 1.33
N GLY A 108 1.07 3.17 0.57
CA GLY A 108 1.18 2.97 -0.87
C GLY A 108 0.19 3.80 -1.67
N PHE A 109 0.54 4.06 -2.93
CA PHE A 109 -0.30 4.76 -3.90
C PHE A 109 -0.62 3.84 -5.08
N SER A 110 -1.88 3.80 -5.49
CA SER A 110 -2.33 3.05 -6.67
C SER A 110 -1.92 1.58 -6.56
N GLN A 111 -1.07 1.07 -7.47
CA GLN A 111 -0.51 -0.27 -7.39
C GLN A 111 0.28 -0.50 -6.09
N GLY A 112 1.01 0.52 -5.61
CA GLY A 112 1.66 0.48 -4.30
C GLY A 112 0.68 0.41 -3.14
N GLY A 113 -0.52 1.02 -3.27
CA GLY A 113 -1.61 0.90 -2.30
C GLY A 113 -2.20 -0.51 -2.24
N ALA A 114 -2.34 -1.16 -3.40
CA ALA A 114 -2.71 -2.57 -3.48
C ALA A 114 -1.64 -3.47 -2.84
N ALA A 115 -0.37 -3.22 -3.16
CA ALA A 115 0.76 -3.95 -2.57
C ALA A 115 0.83 -3.75 -1.04
N ALA A 116 0.55 -2.55 -0.53
CA ALA A 116 0.54 -2.27 0.90
C ALA A 116 -0.48 -3.14 1.65
N GLY A 117 -1.69 -3.29 1.13
CA GLY A 117 -2.69 -4.18 1.69
C GLY A 117 -2.27 -5.66 1.66
N MET A 118 -1.67 -6.11 0.57
CA MET A 118 -1.18 -7.48 0.44
C MET A 118 -0.02 -7.76 1.40
N VAL A 119 0.95 -6.85 1.52
CA VAL A 119 2.10 -6.99 2.44
C VAL A 119 1.64 -6.99 3.89
N ALA A 120 0.72 -6.09 4.26
CA ALA A 120 0.13 -6.10 5.60
C ALA A 120 -0.51 -7.46 5.91
N SER A 121 -1.26 -8.00 4.97
CA SER A 121 -1.85 -9.34 5.09
C SER A 121 -0.81 -10.44 5.26
N LEU A 122 0.25 -10.46 4.42
CA LEU A 122 1.31 -11.48 4.50
C LEU A 122 2.01 -11.53 5.86
N LEU A 123 2.16 -10.39 6.52
CA LEU A 123 2.81 -10.29 7.84
C LEU A 123 1.88 -10.61 9.01
N GLU A 124 0.62 -10.97 8.76
CA GLU A 124 -0.31 -11.35 9.82
C GLU A 124 -0.06 -12.78 10.32
N PRO A 125 -0.19 -13.02 11.63
CA PRO A 125 -0.18 -14.37 12.17
C PRO A 125 -1.23 -15.24 11.47
N ARG A 126 -0.86 -16.49 11.16
CA ARG A 126 -1.75 -17.49 10.53
C ARG A 126 -2.16 -17.20 9.08
N ARG A 127 -1.66 -16.13 8.44
CA ARG A 127 -1.95 -15.88 7.01
C ARG A 127 -1.43 -17.01 6.12
N ARG A 128 -0.31 -17.63 6.49
CA ARG A 128 0.23 -18.81 5.79
C ARG A 128 -0.80 -19.92 5.68
N GLU A 129 -1.55 -20.23 6.74
CA GLU A 129 -2.58 -21.28 6.73
C GLU A 129 -3.68 -21.03 5.68
N ALA A 130 -4.02 -19.75 5.46
CA ALA A 130 -4.98 -19.38 4.41
C ALA A 130 -4.42 -19.62 3.00
N PHE A 131 -3.12 -19.36 2.81
CA PHE A 131 -2.44 -19.67 1.54
C PHE A 131 -2.32 -21.17 1.30
N ASP A 132 -1.96 -21.97 2.32
CA ASP A 132 -1.88 -23.42 2.23
C ASP A 132 -3.25 -24.00 1.81
N THR A 133 -4.33 -23.49 2.41
CA THR A 133 -5.70 -23.86 2.04
C THR A 133 -6.06 -23.44 0.62
N ALA A 134 -5.65 -22.24 0.21
CA ALA A 134 -5.92 -21.71 -1.13
C ALA A 134 -5.13 -22.47 -2.20
N GLU A 135 -3.87 -22.82 -1.95
CA GLU A 135 -3.00 -23.59 -2.86
C GLU A 135 -3.61 -24.95 -3.18
N ALA A 136 -4.14 -25.64 -2.18
CA ALA A 136 -4.85 -26.91 -2.37
C ALA A 136 -6.08 -26.78 -3.30
N ASN A 137 -6.59 -25.57 -3.51
CA ASN A 137 -7.74 -25.23 -4.36
C ASN A 137 -7.35 -24.40 -5.60
N GLY A 138 -6.09 -24.47 -6.05
CA GLY A 138 -5.60 -23.76 -7.23
C GLY A 138 -5.26 -22.30 -6.99
N GLY A 139 -5.13 -21.86 -5.74
CA GLY A 139 -4.64 -20.54 -5.35
C GLY A 139 -3.12 -20.43 -5.44
N ARG A 140 -2.58 -19.29 -4.98
CA ARG A 140 -1.13 -19.06 -4.89
C ARG A 140 -0.56 -19.72 -3.64
N LYS A 141 0.68 -20.16 -3.76
CA LYS A 141 1.54 -20.48 -2.63
C LYS A 141 1.88 -19.21 -1.83
N TYR A 142 2.05 -19.38 -0.51
CA TYR A 142 2.58 -18.30 0.32
C TYR A 142 4.01 -17.93 -0.12
N PRO A 143 4.35 -16.63 -0.25
CA PRO A 143 5.69 -16.22 -0.68
C PRO A 143 6.76 -16.65 0.34
N GLU A 144 7.62 -17.59 -0.03
CA GLU A 144 8.68 -18.12 0.86
C GLU A 144 9.65 -17.03 1.34
N SER A 145 9.81 -15.96 0.56
CA SER A 145 10.63 -14.81 0.94
C SER A 145 10.17 -14.09 2.22
N PHE A 146 8.92 -14.30 2.63
CA PHE A 146 8.36 -13.74 3.89
C PHE A 146 8.56 -14.67 5.10
N LEU A 147 9.16 -15.83 4.89
CA LEU A 147 9.44 -16.79 5.96
C LEU A 147 10.87 -16.65 6.45
N ASP A 148 11.05 -16.86 7.75
CA ASP A 148 12.34 -16.96 8.41
C ASP A 148 12.25 -17.96 9.57
N ASP A 149 12.66 -19.19 9.33
CA ASP A 149 12.60 -20.25 10.33
C ASP A 149 13.47 -19.99 11.57
N GLN A 150 14.44 -19.08 11.45
CA GLN A 150 15.28 -18.60 12.56
C GLN A 150 14.74 -17.28 13.14
N GLY A 151 13.69 -16.71 12.54
CA GLY A 151 13.16 -15.40 12.88
C GLY A 151 12.42 -15.35 14.21
N SER A 152 12.54 -14.23 14.89
CA SER A 152 11.88 -13.95 16.18
C SER A 152 10.36 -13.71 16.08
N TRP A 153 9.81 -13.66 14.86
CA TRP A 153 8.45 -13.19 14.57
C TRP A 153 7.48 -14.33 14.19
N GLY A 154 7.59 -15.46 14.87
CA GLY A 154 6.70 -16.60 14.59
C GLY A 154 6.93 -17.24 13.24
N GLY A 155 8.18 -17.28 12.75
CA GLY A 155 8.56 -17.81 11.45
C GLY A 155 8.41 -16.82 10.30
N LEU A 156 8.21 -15.52 10.60
CA LEU A 156 8.17 -14.43 9.63
C LEU A 156 9.44 -13.58 9.68
N ILE A 157 9.77 -12.96 8.55
CA ILE A 157 10.94 -12.07 8.41
C ILE A 157 10.81 -10.74 9.15
N HIS A 158 9.59 -10.38 9.54
CA HIS A 158 9.25 -9.06 10.07
C HIS A 158 8.03 -9.19 11.01
N PRO A 159 7.94 -8.38 12.09
CA PRO A 159 6.74 -8.36 12.91
C PRO A 159 5.51 -7.90 12.09
N PRO A 160 4.30 -8.22 12.52
CA PRO A 160 3.10 -7.64 11.93
C PRO A 160 3.18 -6.12 11.89
N LEU A 161 2.77 -5.53 10.78
CA LEU A 161 2.70 -4.08 10.66
C LEU A 161 1.62 -3.53 11.60
N LYS A 162 1.88 -2.40 12.25
CA LYS A 162 0.91 -1.73 13.10
C LYS A 162 -0.22 -1.11 12.28
N PHE A 163 0.07 -0.67 11.05
CA PHE A 163 -0.92 -0.10 10.13
C PHE A 163 -0.50 -0.20 8.66
N ALA A 164 -1.48 -0.03 7.79
CA ALA A 164 -1.25 0.22 6.38
C ALA A 164 -2.08 1.42 5.90
N VAL A 165 -1.62 2.10 4.85
CA VAL A 165 -2.34 3.20 4.21
C VAL A 165 -2.37 2.97 2.70
N SER A 166 -3.54 3.08 2.12
CA SER A 166 -3.78 2.88 0.69
C SER A 166 -4.39 4.14 0.08
N TYR A 167 -3.62 4.85 -0.75
CA TYR A 167 -4.11 5.95 -1.58
C TYR A 167 -4.51 5.40 -2.94
N SER A 168 -5.77 5.48 -3.31
CA SER A 168 -6.32 4.96 -4.58
C SER A 168 -5.86 3.53 -4.89
N GLY A 169 -5.61 2.72 -3.85
CA GLY A 169 -5.25 1.33 -4.02
C GLY A 169 -6.48 0.48 -4.35
N TYR A 170 -6.24 -0.79 -4.64
CA TYR A 170 -7.30 -1.70 -5.07
C TYR A 170 -7.01 -3.14 -4.65
N GLY A 171 -8.05 -3.97 -4.62
CA GLY A 171 -7.90 -5.40 -4.46
C GLY A 171 -7.78 -6.13 -5.81
N ALA A 172 -7.18 -7.31 -5.78
CA ALA A 172 -7.04 -8.16 -6.96
C ALA A 172 -8.35 -8.86 -7.37
N GLY A 173 -9.44 -8.60 -6.65
CA GLY A 173 -10.75 -9.20 -6.88
C GLY A 173 -10.85 -10.62 -6.31
N THR A 174 -11.86 -11.33 -6.78
CA THR A 174 -12.22 -12.67 -6.28
C THR A 174 -11.47 -13.81 -6.99
N HIS A 175 -10.47 -13.49 -7.81
CA HIS A 175 -9.70 -14.52 -8.51
C HIS A 175 -9.01 -15.45 -7.52
N PRO A 176 -9.13 -16.78 -7.68
CA PRO A 176 -8.60 -17.77 -6.71
C PRO A 176 -7.14 -17.56 -6.34
N LEU A 177 -6.30 -17.15 -7.30
CA LEU A 177 -4.87 -16.89 -7.07
C LEU A 177 -4.59 -15.82 -6.00
N TYR A 178 -5.53 -14.90 -5.73
CA TYR A 178 -5.30 -13.78 -4.82
C TYR A 178 -6.18 -13.83 -3.58
N LYS A 179 -7.07 -14.81 -3.51
CA LYS A 179 -8.06 -14.92 -2.42
C LYS A 179 -7.42 -14.92 -1.04
N ALA A 180 -6.32 -15.65 -0.88
CA ALA A 180 -5.63 -15.79 0.41
C ALA A 180 -5.03 -14.47 0.97
N PHE A 181 -4.83 -13.45 0.15
CA PHE A 181 -4.46 -12.12 0.65
C PHE A 181 -5.60 -11.42 1.39
N TYR A 182 -6.85 -11.78 1.09
CA TYR A 182 -8.05 -11.06 1.53
C TYR A 182 -8.99 -11.89 2.39
N GLU A 183 -8.83 -13.20 2.38
CA GLU A 183 -9.62 -14.15 3.18
C GLU A 183 -8.68 -15.08 3.98
N PRO A 184 -8.77 -15.06 5.32
CA PRO A 184 -9.62 -14.22 6.15
C PRO A 184 -9.34 -12.73 5.98
N LYS A 185 -10.26 -11.85 6.40
CA LYS A 185 -10.08 -10.39 6.29
C LYS A 185 -8.77 -9.94 6.93
N ILE A 186 -8.20 -8.89 6.34
CA ILE A 186 -6.99 -8.23 6.84
C ILE A 186 -7.31 -7.63 8.22
N GLN A 187 -6.54 -8.01 9.23
CA GLN A 187 -6.70 -7.56 10.61
C GLN A 187 -5.90 -6.29 10.90
N THR A 188 -4.77 -6.14 10.20
CA THR A 188 -3.96 -4.92 10.26
C THR A 188 -4.83 -3.71 9.93
N PRO A 189 -4.87 -2.67 10.79
CA PRO A 189 -5.63 -1.46 10.51
C PRO A 189 -5.23 -0.81 9.19
N VAL A 190 -6.18 -0.61 8.28
CA VAL A 190 -5.93 0.02 6.97
C VAL A 190 -6.72 1.32 6.84
N LEU A 191 -6.04 2.41 6.52
CA LEU A 191 -6.66 3.68 6.11
C LEU A 191 -6.66 3.78 4.59
N ASN A 192 -7.84 3.98 4.01
CA ASN A 192 -8.03 4.08 2.57
C ASN A 192 -8.44 5.51 2.17
N PHE A 193 -7.70 6.10 1.23
CA PHE A 193 -8.06 7.36 0.58
C PHE A 193 -8.46 7.11 -0.87
N LEU A 194 -9.63 7.58 -1.27
CA LEU A 194 -10.17 7.45 -2.63
C LEU A 194 -10.47 8.82 -3.22
N GLY A 195 -10.09 9.01 -4.48
CA GLY A 195 -10.49 10.19 -5.24
C GLY A 195 -11.91 10.02 -5.79
N SER A 196 -12.81 10.96 -5.51
CA SER A 196 -14.20 10.92 -6.03
C SER A 196 -14.28 11.03 -7.57
N LEU A 197 -13.22 11.53 -8.19
CA LEU A 197 -13.08 11.69 -9.63
C LEU A 197 -11.96 10.80 -10.20
N ASP A 198 -11.64 9.71 -9.52
CA ASP A 198 -10.62 8.75 -9.98
C ASP A 198 -11.17 7.94 -11.17
N ILE A 199 -10.61 8.19 -12.36
CA ILE A 199 -10.95 7.49 -13.59
C ILE A 199 -9.96 6.36 -13.94
N ILE A 200 -8.90 6.22 -13.15
CA ILE A 200 -7.83 5.21 -13.39
C ILE A 200 -8.14 3.92 -12.64
N VAL A 201 -8.55 4.03 -11.38
CA VAL A 201 -8.95 2.89 -10.57
C VAL A 201 -10.46 2.99 -10.32
N GLU A 202 -11.22 2.04 -10.88
CA GLU A 202 -12.65 1.96 -10.62
C GLU A 202 -12.91 1.83 -9.11
N GLU A 203 -13.82 2.64 -8.59
CA GLU A 203 -14.16 2.69 -7.17
C GLU A 203 -14.46 1.30 -6.59
N LYS A 204 -15.20 0.46 -7.34
CA LYS A 204 -15.53 -0.91 -6.89
C LYS A 204 -14.30 -1.76 -6.57
N ARG A 205 -13.17 -1.53 -7.27
CA ARG A 205 -11.92 -2.24 -7.00
C ARG A 205 -11.25 -1.76 -5.72
N SER A 206 -11.32 -0.46 -5.45
CA SER A 206 -10.83 0.11 -4.19
C SER A 206 -11.72 -0.31 -3.01
N LEU A 207 -13.04 -0.31 -3.20
CA LEU A 207 -13.99 -0.77 -2.20
C LEU A 207 -13.83 -2.27 -1.89
N PHE A 208 -13.41 -3.08 -2.87
CA PHE A 208 -13.05 -4.47 -2.60
C PHE A 208 -11.93 -4.57 -1.56
N LEU A 209 -10.86 -3.75 -1.67
CA LEU A 209 -9.79 -3.72 -0.67
C LEU A 209 -10.30 -3.23 0.69
N VAL A 210 -11.15 -2.20 0.71
CA VAL A 210 -11.79 -1.71 1.94
C VAL A 210 -12.58 -2.83 2.63
N ASP A 211 -13.40 -3.55 1.88
CA ASP A 211 -14.27 -4.63 2.39
C ASP A 211 -13.47 -5.88 2.81
N ALA A 212 -12.27 -6.04 2.26
CA ALA A 212 -11.34 -7.08 2.65
C ALA A 212 -10.64 -6.80 3.99
N CYS A 213 -10.75 -5.60 4.55
CA CYS A 213 -10.23 -5.24 5.87
C CYS A 213 -11.31 -5.41 6.94
N THR A 214 -10.94 -5.85 8.14
CA THR A 214 -11.89 -6.06 9.25
C THR A 214 -12.62 -4.77 9.61
N ASP A 215 -11.89 -3.66 9.74
CA ASP A 215 -12.42 -2.35 10.10
C ASP A 215 -12.54 -1.39 8.90
N GLY A 216 -12.55 -1.91 7.65
CA GLY A 216 -12.45 -1.08 6.45
C GLY A 216 -13.58 -0.05 6.30
N ARG A 217 -14.79 -0.35 6.82
CA ARG A 217 -15.94 0.55 6.83
C ARG A 217 -16.11 1.33 8.13
N LYS A 218 -15.23 1.14 9.12
CA LYS A 218 -15.27 1.91 10.36
C LYS A 218 -15.08 3.40 10.05
N GLU A 219 -15.74 4.25 10.82
CA GLU A 219 -15.58 5.70 10.69
C GLU A 219 -14.10 6.10 10.73
N GLY A 220 -13.70 6.97 9.81
CA GLY A 220 -12.31 7.40 9.65
C GLY A 220 -11.37 6.41 8.95
N ARG A 221 -11.84 5.23 8.49
CA ARG A 221 -11.02 4.25 7.75
C ARG A 221 -11.14 4.35 6.23
N LEU A 222 -12.19 4.97 5.74
CA LEU A 222 -12.43 5.27 4.33
C LEU A 222 -12.66 6.77 4.18
N ILE A 223 -11.79 7.43 3.43
CA ILE A 223 -11.81 8.88 3.23
C ILE A 223 -11.84 9.18 1.73
N TYR A 224 -12.83 9.96 1.32
CA TYR A 224 -12.90 10.48 -0.05
C TYR A 224 -12.31 11.89 -0.13
N HIS A 225 -11.58 12.16 -1.21
CA HIS A 225 -11.17 13.51 -1.58
C HIS A 225 -11.76 13.91 -2.95
N PRO A 226 -12.06 15.19 -3.20
CA PRO A 226 -12.75 15.63 -4.41
C PRO A 226 -11.81 15.74 -5.62
N GLY A 227 -10.84 14.85 -5.72
CA GLY A 227 -9.87 14.82 -6.81
C GLY A 227 -9.86 13.49 -7.55
N GLY A 228 -8.98 13.40 -8.54
CA GLY A 228 -8.73 12.21 -9.33
C GLY A 228 -7.70 11.27 -8.70
N HIS A 229 -6.89 10.65 -9.56
CA HIS A 229 -5.91 9.63 -9.19
C HIS A 229 -4.57 10.25 -8.71
N PHE A 230 -4.50 10.69 -7.46
CA PHE A 230 -3.28 11.25 -6.85
C PHE A 230 -3.28 11.15 -5.31
N VAL A 231 -2.12 11.36 -4.70
CA VAL A 231 -1.98 11.49 -3.25
C VAL A 231 -2.21 12.94 -2.85
N PRO A 232 -3.21 13.27 -2.00
CA PRO A 232 -3.48 14.64 -1.56
C PRO A 232 -2.44 15.11 -0.52
N SER A 233 -1.16 15.11 -0.89
CA SER A 233 0.01 15.25 -0.03
C SER A 233 0.20 16.63 0.61
N SER A 234 -0.45 17.67 0.06
CA SER A 234 -0.41 19.05 0.56
C SER A 234 -1.74 19.55 1.15
N GLN A 235 -2.80 18.75 1.10
CA GLN A 235 -4.13 19.14 1.54
C GLN A 235 -4.31 18.82 3.03
N GLY A 236 -4.30 19.84 3.87
CA GLY A 236 -4.21 19.75 5.32
C GLY A 236 -5.21 18.80 5.98
N GLN A 237 -6.46 18.77 5.50
CA GLN A 237 -7.49 17.88 6.06
C GLN A 237 -7.16 16.40 5.85
N TYR A 238 -6.61 15.99 4.69
CA TYR A 238 -6.27 14.58 4.41
C TYR A 238 -4.95 14.18 5.07
N VAL A 239 -4.00 15.12 5.12
CA VAL A 239 -2.77 14.94 5.90
C VAL A 239 -3.08 14.84 7.39
N GLY A 240 -4.00 15.68 7.90
CA GLY A 240 -4.48 15.61 9.28
C GLY A 240 -5.14 14.28 9.63
N ALA A 241 -5.97 13.76 8.72
CA ALA A 241 -6.62 12.46 8.89
C ALA A 241 -5.60 11.31 8.95
N LEU A 242 -4.57 11.33 8.09
CA LEU A 242 -3.48 10.35 8.14
C LEU A 242 -2.72 10.44 9.48
N ILE A 243 -2.36 11.65 9.92
CA ILE A 243 -1.64 11.86 11.17
C ILE A 243 -2.48 11.39 12.36
N GLY A 244 -3.77 11.72 12.39
CA GLY A 244 -4.72 11.24 13.41
C GLY A 244 -4.76 9.72 13.46
N PHE A 245 -4.97 9.08 12.31
CA PHE A 245 -4.98 7.63 12.21
C PHE A 245 -3.71 6.97 12.75
N ILE A 246 -2.53 7.49 12.39
CA ILE A 246 -1.25 6.93 12.87
C ILE A 246 -1.12 7.13 14.38
N LYS A 247 -1.49 8.30 14.91
CA LYS A 247 -1.49 8.57 16.36
C LYS A 247 -2.41 7.62 17.11
N ASP A 248 -3.64 7.44 16.65
CA ASP A 248 -4.61 6.54 17.26
C ASP A 248 -4.10 5.09 17.34
N ILE A 249 -3.33 4.65 16.33
CA ILE A 249 -2.73 3.31 16.32
C ILE A 249 -1.53 3.23 17.28
N ILE A 250 -0.66 4.25 17.28
CA ILE A 250 0.55 4.26 18.11
C ILE A 250 0.19 4.50 19.59
N ASP A 251 -0.71 5.46 19.85
CA ASP A 251 -1.12 5.86 21.20
C ASP A 251 -2.27 5.00 21.72
N GLY A 252 -3.15 4.51 20.86
CA GLY A 252 -4.33 3.70 21.20
C GLY A 252 -4.00 2.32 21.77
N GLY A 253 -2.73 1.92 21.75
CA GLY A 253 -2.22 0.86 22.61
C GLY A 253 -2.19 1.26 24.09
N SER A 254 -2.35 2.55 24.41
CA SER A 254 -2.28 3.08 25.80
C SER A 254 -3.61 3.59 26.34
N SER A 255 -4.66 3.76 25.55
CA SER A 255 -5.99 4.21 26.04
C SER A 255 -7.06 3.12 25.99
N SER A 256 -6.79 1.95 26.56
CA SER A 256 -7.85 1.09 27.04
C SER A 256 -8.33 1.62 28.40
N LYS A 257 -9.34 2.53 28.35
CA LYS A 257 -10.33 2.76 29.37
C LYS A 257 -9.86 2.76 30.85
N GLU A 258 -9.59 3.91 31.37
CA GLU A 258 -10.06 4.30 32.69
C GLU A 258 -11.06 5.48 32.53
N ASP A 259 -12.22 5.22 32.02
CA ASP A 259 -13.40 6.01 32.34
C ASP A 259 -13.83 5.56 33.73
N SER A 260 -13.22 6.18 34.72
CA SER A 260 -13.71 6.18 36.08
C SER A 260 -15.08 6.85 36.13
N VAL A 261 -16.10 6.02 36.15
CA VAL A 261 -17.39 6.35 36.71
C VAL A 261 -17.20 6.46 38.22
N GLU A 262 -16.68 7.57 38.71
CA GLU A 262 -16.73 7.94 40.10
C GLU A 262 -16.96 9.43 40.26
N ASN A 263 -18.05 9.69 41.03
CA ASN A 263 -18.43 10.96 41.63
C ASN A 263 -19.21 11.98 40.79
N MET A 264 -20.46 11.64 40.50
CA MET A 264 -21.52 12.63 40.66
C MET A 264 -22.26 12.38 42.01
N ASN A 265 -21.66 12.83 43.09
CA ASN A 265 -22.41 13.10 44.30
C ASN A 265 -23.06 14.49 44.12
N VAL A 266 -24.35 14.51 43.91
CA VAL A 266 -25.19 15.71 44.03
C VAL A 266 -25.73 15.71 45.46
N PRO A 267 -25.40 16.68 46.31
CA PRO A 267 -26.13 16.87 47.55
C PRO A 267 -27.42 17.61 47.29
N PHE A 268 -28.42 17.24 48.00
CA PHE A 268 -29.78 17.79 48.03
C PHE A 268 -29.85 19.28 48.24
#